data_7a5d8ebc40097eeaa2a9226a2bd2caae
#
_entry.id   7a5d8ebc40097eeaa2a9226a2bd2caae
#
_cell.length_a   1.000
_cell.length_b   1.000
_cell.length_c   1.000
_cell.angle_alpha   90.00
_cell.angle_beta   90.00
_cell.angle_gamma   90.00
#
_symmetry.space_group_name_H-M   'P 1'
#
loop_
_entity.id
_entity.type
_entity.pdbx_description
1 polymer ?
#
loop_
_entity_poly.entity_id
_entity_poly.type
_entity_poly.pdbx_seq_one_letter_code
_entity_poly.pdbx_strand_id
1 'polypeptide(L)'
;SALIPSFNGNETALTQETETKTIGNIKDFDLPECLKNLSLKDIFEKCNLSDDELEKLKESHANDNLPPMPTDPTQITDFITRVNISVSAELAILKSAPISEEEYLVRFQKIQLQAAYQLLAECLIGEDIRQMKAHRGLKNKGKSCGKTTKKDAIAEKYPRLGARRTRDFQKLFIENVWKAIETAFKRGEHPTRTLALSHGISKKARGKVGKNHYDFKKWRAKTEDFEVAFKKLNSTDEIKACSLFCNIGVGTSLLEKSTNVKIVVANEKDKRRGKAHRRLYPDCETIIGGIDEQEIFDKIIEANKRYGAKLLLASPPCQEASLLNNSKNKGKTHRAALFEDTLEVVRAVGYDYIFIENVPQWLASRPEAALSILGEKTIGEYVVEELEKLGYNITVGILSAADYETAEDRERAIILACKKELGTWKFLKKHKFRPTVFETIGNFSSFEAGEIDPENKWNYGLPLIAHEIDFLAHTPTGCSAWDNLPIFQPKNKDGSNARGQFQKGYTRIDPAFPSPTITSDSGQIGGLATIHFGRPLSDGTYSDSRVLSIAEILALIGCEADFLEPLNAPKSDEEDFDGLTWENGMLTSPDEHFVREVLGEHVCPKFMRNIMSTLPVPTNDNKDKNGGNGKE
;
A
#
# COMPACT_ATOMS: atom_id res chain seq x y z
N SER A 1 27.82 -6.97 9.40
CA SER A 1 28.25 -5.67 9.92
C SER A 1 28.77 -4.82 8.77
N ALA A 2 27.87 -4.24 8.00
CA ALA A 2 28.20 -3.33 6.91
C ALA A 2 27.92 -1.91 7.39
N LEU A 3 28.96 -1.13 7.29
CA LEU A 3 29.17 0.23 7.71
C LEU A 3 28.11 1.20 7.17
N ILE A 4 27.38 1.79 8.08
CA ILE A 4 26.82 3.12 7.86
C ILE A 4 28.01 4.06 7.76
N PRO A 5 28.12 4.91 6.72
CA PRO A 5 29.20 5.91 6.67
C PRO A 5 29.02 6.85 7.87
N SER A 6 29.93 6.76 8.82
CA SER A 6 30.07 7.74 9.88
C SER A 6 30.53 9.05 9.25
N PHE A 7 29.71 10.08 9.32
CA PHE A 7 30.12 11.45 9.03
C PHE A 7 31.05 11.93 10.15
N ASN A 8 32.36 11.81 9.91
CA ASN A 8 33.36 12.58 10.65
C ASN A 8 33.39 13.98 10.06
N GLY A 9 32.62 14.88 10.62
CA GLY A 9 32.80 16.32 10.40
C GLY A 9 33.61 16.89 11.55
N ASN A 10 34.69 17.60 11.23
CA ASN A 10 35.54 18.30 12.16
C ASN A 10 34.79 19.15 13.17
N GLU A 11 35.07 18.89 14.45
CA GLU A 11 34.73 19.78 15.54
C GLU A 11 35.41 21.12 15.35
N THR A 12 34.66 22.14 15.03
CA THR A 12 34.98 23.52 15.40
C THR A 12 33.83 24.04 16.26
N ALA A 13 34.21 24.33 17.49
CA ALA A 13 33.34 24.91 18.53
C ALA A 13 32.59 26.14 18.01
N LEU A 14 31.26 26.08 18.10
CA LEU A 14 30.39 27.25 18.04
C LEU A 14 29.59 27.32 19.34
N THR A 15 30.23 27.90 20.35
CA THR A 15 29.53 28.65 21.40
C THR A 15 29.04 29.94 20.77
N GLN A 16 27.74 30.15 20.63
CA GLN A 16 27.06 31.42 20.90
C GLN A 16 25.64 31.45 20.37
N GLU A 17 24.75 31.85 21.27
CA GLU A 17 23.43 32.50 21.05
C GLU A 17 22.42 31.76 20.16
N THR A 18 21.46 31.14 20.83
CA THR A 18 20.18 30.68 20.27
C THR A 18 19.33 31.87 19.85
N GLU A 19 19.69 32.53 18.76
CA GLU A 19 18.72 33.27 17.99
C GLU A 19 17.75 32.28 17.33
N THR A 20 16.46 32.50 17.50
CA THR A 20 15.37 31.89 16.74
C THR A 20 15.72 31.99 15.25
N LYS A 21 16.31 30.92 14.66
CA LYS A 21 16.62 30.90 13.24
C LYS A 21 15.32 30.86 12.49
N THR A 22 14.92 32.00 11.97
CA THR A 22 13.91 32.17 10.91
C THR A 22 14.23 31.19 9.79
N ILE A 23 13.24 30.50 9.26
CA ILE A 23 13.35 29.70 8.03
C ILE A 23 13.92 30.63 6.99
N GLY A 24 15.16 30.43 6.66
CA GLY A 24 16.15 31.24 5.99
C GLY A 24 15.69 32.48 5.25
N ASN A 25 16.53 33.49 5.31
CA ASN A 25 16.45 34.62 4.38
C ASN A 25 16.50 34.08 2.93
N ILE A 26 15.34 33.75 2.38
CA ILE A 26 15.17 33.36 0.97
C ILE A 26 15.08 34.68 0.18
N LYS A 27 16.15 35.45 0.20
CA LYS A 27 16.22 36.77 -0.43
C LYS A 27 16.09 36.75 -1.96
N ASP A 28 16.32 35.60 -2.57
CA ASP A 28 16.34 35.46 -4.04
C ASP A 28 15.00 34.95 -4.62
N PHE A 29 14.03 34.69 -3.78
CA PHE A 29 12.69 34.36 -4.20
C PHE A 29 11.75 35.50 -3.83
N ASP A 30 10.96 35.96 -4.78
CA ASP A 30 9.85 36.87 -4.53
C ASP A 30 8.71 36.05 -3.85
N LEU A 31 8.95 35.69 -2.59
CA LEU A 31 8.03 34.87 -1.79
C LEU A 31 6.87 35.72 -1.30
N PRO A 32 5.66 35.16 -1.24
CA PRO A 32 4.57 35.78 -0.50
C PRO A 32 5.03 36.19 0.90
N GLU A 33 4.61 37.35 1.36
CA GLU A 33 5.01 37.95 2.65
C GLU A 33 4.83 36.96 3.82
N CYS A 34 3.77 36.14 3.76
CA CYS A 34 3.47 35.11 4.76
C CYS A 34 4.51 33.96 4.85
N LEU A 35 5.39 33.83 3.86
CA LEU A 35 6.43 32.79 3.84
C LEU A 35 7.84 33.35 4.15
N LYS A 36 8.03 34.66 4.06
CA LYS A 36 9.34 35.31 4.23
C LYS A 36 9.89 35.22 5.66
N ASN A 37 9.04 35.07 6.66
CA ASN A 37 9.38 35.11 8.08
C ASN A 37 8.86 33.91 8.89
N LEU A 38 8.58 32.78 8.26
CA LEU A 38 8.12 31.59 8.98
C LEU A 38 9.22 31.02 9.87
N SER A 39 9.03 31.10 11.17
CA SER A 39 9.85 30.44 12.16
C SER A 39 9.27 29.07 12.52
N LEU A 40 10.10 28.17 13.09
CA LEU A 40 9.63 26.92 13.68
C LEU A 40 8.51 27.18 14.71
N LYS A 41 8.65 28.26 15.49
CA LYS A 41 7.66 28.68 16.47
C LYS A 41 6.29 28.93 15.83
N ASP A 42 6.26 29.64 14.70
CA ASP A 42 5.00 29.92 13.97
C ASP A 42 4.35 28.63 13.45
N ILE A 43 5.16 27.63 13.09
CA ILE A 43 4.69 26.30 12.66
C ILE A 43 4.01 25.61 13.83
N PHE A 44 4.67 25.58 14.98
CA PHE A 44 4.18 24.86 16.16
C PHE A 44 3.03 25.55 16.87
N GLU A 45 3.02 26.88 16.92
CA GLU A 45 1.86 27.63 17.45
C GLU A 45 0.59 27.34 16.64
N LYS A 46 0.71 27.19 15.31
CA LYS A 46 -0.41 26.77 14.45
C LYS A 46 -0.82 25.32 14.63
N CYS A 47 0.05 24.48 15.17
CA CYS A 47 -0.21 23.06 15.43
C CYS A 47 -0.71 22.79 16.86
N ASN A 48 -0.94 23.83 17.68
CA ASN A 48 -1.36 23.73 19.10
C ASN A 48 -0.42 22.87 19.98
N LEU A 49 0.88 22.95 19.76
CA LEU A 49 1.87 22.33 20.63
C LEU A 49 2.10 23.20 21.88
N SER A 50 2.28 22.57 23.01
CA SER A 50 2.64 23.25 24.26
C SER A 50 4.07 23.80 24.20
N ASP A 51 4.39 24.80 25.02
CA ASP A 51 5.74 25.37 25.11
C ASP A 51 6.79 24.32 25.48
N ASP A 52 6.45 23.35 26.33
CA ASP A 52 7.33 22.23 26.72
C ASP A 52 7.60 21.27 25.54
N GLU A 53 6.58 20.98 24.73
CA GLU A 53 6.75 20.17 23.52
C GLU A 53 7.58 20.92 22.47
N LEU A 54 7.42 22.24 22.42
CA LEU A 54 8.19 23.10 21.53
C LEU A 54 9.67 23.15 21.92
N GLU A 55 10.00 23.27 23.21
CA GLU A 55 11.39 23.26 23.70
C GLU A 55 12.06 21.92 23.46
N LYS A 56 11.41 20.81 23.80
CA LYS A 56 11.92 19.45 23.51
C LYS A 56 12.20 19.22 22.04
N LEU A 57 11.35 19.76 21.16
CA LEU A 57 11.55 19.71 19.70
C LEU A 57 12.73 20.57 19.24
N LYS A 58 12.92 21.74 19.82
CA LYS A 58 14.07 22.61 19.54
C LYS A 58 15.37 21.94 19.97
N GLU A 59 15.41 21.33 21.15
CA GLU A 59 16.58 20.59 21.65
C GLU A 59 16.90 19.39 20.75
N SER A 60 15.87 18.62 20.37
CA SER A 60 16.01 17.51 19.43
C SER A 60 16.53 17.97 18.05
N HIS A 61 16.05 19.11 17.58
CA HIS A 61 16.47 19.66 16.28
C HIS A 61 17.90 20.23 16.32
N ALA A 62 18.31 20.84 17.41
CA ALA A 62 19.68 21.34 17.59
C ALA A 62 20.73 20.22 17.56
N ASN A 63 20.37 19.03 18.00
CA ASN A 63 21.24 17.86 18.02
C ASN A 63 21.28 17.08 16.70
N ASP A 64 20.44 17.41 15.73
CA ASP A 64 20.18 16.56 14.57
C ASP A 64 20.92 16.92 13.29
N ASN A 65 21.71 17.98 13.25
CA ASN A 65 22.45 18.43 12.06
C ASN A 65 21.62 18.47 10.76
N LEU A 66 20.30 18.72 10.85
CA LEU A 66 19.53 19.01 9.65
C LEU A 66 20.04 20.33 9.07
N PRO A 67 20.51 20.34 7.83
CA PRO A 67 20.96 21.58 7.23
C PRO A 67 19.77 22.56 7.18
N PRO A 68 20.01 23.86 7.34
CA PRO A 68 18.98 24.86 7.16
C PRO A 68 18.37 24.72 5.75
N MET A 69 17.10 25.08 5.60
CA MET A 69 16.45 25.04 4.29
C MET A 69 17.24 25.91 3.31
N PRO A 70 17.71 25.35 2.18
CA PRO A 70 18.55 26.08 1.26
C PRO A 70 17.78 27.24 0.63
N THR A 71 18.47 28.35 0.40
CA THR A 71 17.93 29.50 -0.35
C THR A 71 18.01 29.29 -1.87
N ASP A 72 18.90 28.40 -2.33
CA ASP A 72 19.06 28.08 -3.75
C ASP A 72 18.04 26.99 -4.16
N PRO A 73 17.22 27.24 -5.20
CA PRO A 73 16.25 26.27 -5.72
C PRO A 73 16.81 24.91 -6.07
N THR A 74 18.04 24.86 -6.59
CA THR A 74 18.70 23.58 -6.95
C THR A 74 19.01 22.75 -5.71
N GLN A 75 19.35 23.40 -4.61
CA GLN A 75 19.65 22.76 -3.33
C GLN A 75 18.36 22.35 -2.56
N ILE A 76 17.21 22.98 -2.82
CA ILE A 76 15.95 22.61 -2.16
C ILE A 76 15.53 21.17 -2.56
N THR A 77 15.77 20.74 -3.78
CA THR A 77 15.48 19.37 -4.21
C THR A 77 16.36 18.35 -3.50
N ASP A 78 17.61 18.66 -3.28
CA ASP A 78 18.54 17.82 -2.51
C ASP A 78 18.18 17.81 -1.02
N PHE A 79 17.76 18.95 -0.48
CA PHE A 79 17.24 19.05 0.88
C PHE A 79 16.01 18.15 1.08
N ILE A 80 15.03 18.21 0.20
CA ILE A 80 13.85 17.32 0.23
C ILE A 80 14.27 15.85 0.24
N THR A 81 15.24 15.49 -0.57
CA THR A 81 15.76 14.10 -0.64
C THR A 81 16.40 13.68 0.69
N ARG A 82 17.24 14.54 1.28
CA ARG A 82 17.90 14.26 2.57
C ARG A 82 16.88 14.14 3.71
N VAL A 83 15.88 15.00 3.75
CA VAL A 83 14.81 14.93 4.75
C VAL A 83 14.03 13.63 4.62
N ASN A 84 13.71 13.18 3.41
CA ASN A 84 13.07 11.88 3.19
C ASN A 84 13.88 10.70 3.74
N ILE A 85 15.20 10.72 3.53
CA ILE A 85 16.11 9.70 4.05
C ILE A 85 16.10 9.72 5.60
N SER A 86 16.18 10.90 6.20
CA SER A 86 16.19 11.06 7.65
C SER A 86 14.86 10.57 8.28
N VAL A 87 13.72 10.95 7.71
CA VAL A 87 12.40 10.47 8.15
C VAL A 87 12.32 8.94 8.08
N SER A 88 12.81 8.35 6.99
CA SER A 88 12.80 6.89 6.82
C SER A 88 13.70 6.18 7.84
N ALA A 89 14.87 6.76 8.16
CA ALA A 89 15.77 6.22 9.16
C ALA A 89 15.15 6.25 10.58
N GLU A 90 14.52 7.37 10.95
CA GLU A 90 13.84 7.48 12.25
C GLU A 90 12.66 6.52 12.37
N LEU A 91 11.86 6.38 11.32
CA LEU A 91 10.77 5.40 11.28
C LEU A 91 11.29 3.96 11.43
N ALA A 92 12.47 3.65 10.89
CA ALA A 92 13.10 2.35 11.05
C ALA A 92 13.52 2.09 12.51
N ILE A 93 14.09 3.11 13.17
CA ILE A 93 14.48 3.02 14.59
C ILE A 93 13.26 2.79 15.48
N LEU A 94 12.18 3.53 15.27
CA LEU A 94 10.94 3.38 16.02
C LEU A 94 10.35 1.96 16.00
N LYS A 95 10.71 1.16 15.00
CA LYS A 95 10.19 -0.21 14.83
C LYS A 95 11.14 -1.30 15.29
N SER A 96 12.44 -1.07 15.21
CA SER A 96 13.44 -2.12 15.39
C SER A 96 14.00 -2.23 16.81
N ALA A 97 13.84 -1.19 17.63
CA ALA A 97 14.41 -1.15 18.96
C ALA A 97 13.34 -1.17 20.05
N PRO A 98 13.56 -1.88 21.18
CA PRO A 98 12.78 -1.68 22.40
C PRO A 98 13.13 -0.30 22.97
N ILE A 99 12.41 0.73 22.54
CA ILE A 99 12.56 2.10 23.02
C ILE A 99 11.48 2.42 24.06
N SER A 100 11.78 3.32 24.99
CA SER A 100 10.81 3.80 25.95
C SER A 100 9.70 4.60 25.26
N GLU A 101 8.54 4.72 25.92
CA GLU A 101 7.44 5.52 25.41
C GLU A 101 7.84 7.00 25.20
N GLU A 102 8.68 7.51 26.10
CA GLU A 102 9.21 8.88 26.01
C GLU A 102 10.15 9.05 24.80
N GLU A 103 11.08 8.12 24.58
CA GLU A 103 11.96 8.15 23.40
C GLU A 103 11.17 7.99 22.11
N TYR A 104 10.15 7.13 22.11
CA TYR A 104 9.22 6.99 20.98
C TYR A 104 8.54 8.31 20.63
N LEU A 105 8.02 9.02 21.63
CA LEU A 105 7.31 10.28 21.42
C LEU A 105 8.25 11.35 20.83
N VAL A 106 9.46 11.47 21.35
CA VAL A 106 10.49 12.41 20.87
C VAL A 106 10.84 12.13 19.41
N ARG A 107 11.12 10.87 19.07
CA ARG A 107 11.46 10.49 17.68
C ARG A 107 10.29 10.71 16.72
N PHE A 108 9.07 10.42 17.15
CA PHE A 108 7.90 10.63 16.33
C PHE A 108 7.62 12.11 16.07
N GLN A 109 7.76 12.96 17.08
CA GLN A 109 7.66 14.42 16.91
C GLN A 109 8.71 14.95 15.94
N LYS A 110 9.94 14.40 15.97
CA LYS A 110 10.99 14.71 15.02
C LYS A 110 10.58 14.36 13.58
N ILE A 111 9.99 13.19 13.36
CA ILE A 111 9.45 12.78 12.06
C ILE A 111 8.37 13.75 11.58
N GLN A 112 7.44 14.13 12.47
CA GLN A 112 6.37 15.10 12.13
C GLN A 112 6.96 16.44 11.69
N LEU A 113 7.97 16.92 12.41
CA LEU A 113 8.65 18.17 12.10
C LEU A 113 9.36 18.12 10.74
N GLN A 114 10.15 17.09 10.50
CA GLN A 114 10.87 16.90 9.25
C GLN A 114 9.91 16.83 8.05
N ALA A 115 8.81 16.11 8.18
CA ALA A 115 7.78 16.01 7.15
C ALA A 115 7.06 17.35 6.90
N ALA A 116 6.86 18.17 7.95
CA ALA A 116 6.32 19.51 7.81
C ALA A 116 7.28 20.43 7.03
N TYR A 117 8.58 20.41 7.33
CA TYR A 117 9.60 21.13 6.58
C TYR A 117 9.66 20.74 5.12
N GLN A 118 9.60 19.44 4.85
CA GLN A 118 9.56 18.95 3.47
C GLN A 118 8.37 19.53 2.71
N LEU A 119 7.17 19.50 3.29
CA LEU A 119 5.98 20.04 2.66
C LEU A 119 6.07 21.55 2.39
N LEU A 120 6.67 22.29 3.31
CA LEU A 120 6.93 23.71 3.12
C LEU A 120 7.92 23.95 1.99
N ALA A 121 9.02 23.18 1.91
CA ALA A 121 9.97 23.26 0.81
C ALA A 121 9.33 22.97 -0.55
N GLU A 122 8.47 21.96 -0.62
CA GLU A 122 7.69 21.63 -1.82
C GLU A 122 6.70 22.75 -2.21
N CYS A 123 6.10 23.41 -1.22
CA CYS A 123 5.23 24.57 -1.42
C CYS A 123 6.00 25.76 -1.99
N LEU A 124 7.20 26.04 -1.50
CA LEU A 124 8.08 27.11 -1.98
C LEU A 124 8.46 26.92 -3.45
N ILE A 125 8.89 25.71 -3.81
CA ILE A 125 9.15 25.37 -5.22
C ILE A 125 7.89 25.56 -6.07
N GLY A 126 6.74 25.14 -5.55
CA GLY A 126 5.45 25.30 -6.23
C GLY A 126 5.09 26.75 -6.49
N GLU A 127 5.35 27.65 -5.54
CA GLU A 127 5.13 29.09 -5.67
C GLU A 127 6.08 29.71 -6.70
N ASP A 128 7.38 29.42 -6.62
CA ASP A 128 8.36 29.89 -7.61
C ASP A 128 7.96 29.47 -9.04
N ILE A 129 7.55 28.21 -9.21
CA ILE A 129 7.07 27.73 -10.52
C ILE A 129 5.79 28.45 -10.97
N ARG A 130 4.87 28.81 -10.05
CA ARG A 130 3.67 29.58 -10.39
C ARG A 130 4.03 30.98 -10.90
N GLN A 131 5.02 31.61 -10.29
CA GLN A 131 5.49 32.95 -10.64
C GLN A 131 6.30 33.01 -11.95
N MET A 132 6.90 31.89 -12.36
CA MET A 132 7.62 31.82 -13.64
C MET A 132 6.71 32.20 -14.80
N LYS A 133 7.04 33.32 -15.48
CA LYS A 133 6.32 33.80 -16.66
C LYS A 133 6.75 32.98 -17.89
N ALA A 134 5.77 32.57 -18.69
CA ALA A 134 6.06 32.10 -20.04
C ALA A 134 6.55 33.30 -20.87
N HIS A 135 7.77 33.27 -21.34
CA HIS A 135 8.22 34.26 -22.32
C HIS A 135 7.41 34.11 -23.61
N ARG A 136 6.43 34.98 -23.82
CA ARG A 136 5.74 35.15 -25.10
C ARG A 136 6.73 35.77 -26.07
N GLY A 137 7.41 34.95 -26.87
CA GLY A 137 8.17 35.46 -28.01
C GLY A 137 7.26 36.26 -28.93
N LEU A 138 7.67 37.48 -29.27
CA LEU A 138 7.05 38.32 -30.30
C LEU A 138 6.84 37.49 -31.58
N LYS A 139 5.61 37.52 -32.09
CA LYS A 139 5.27 36.95 -33.40
C LYS A 139 5.91 37.80 -34.49
N ASN A 140 7.15 37.51 -34.85
CA ASN A 140 7.69 37.97 -36.11
C ASN A 140 7.49 36.88 -37.16
N LYS A 141 6.79 37.25 -38.25
CA LYS A 141 6.59 36.43 -39.43
C LYS A 141 7.96 36.00 -39.99
N GLY A 142 8.22 34.68 -39.94
CA GLY A 142 9.22 34.04 -40.80
C GLY A 142 10.63 33.88 -40.21
N LYS A 143 10.82 33.12 -39.12
CA LYS A 143 11.95 32.21 -38.83
C LYS A 143 11.80 31.73 -37.38
N SER A 144 11.85 30.44 -37.15
CA SER A 144 11.76 29.83 -35.82
C SER A 144 13.06 30.11 -35.06
N CYS A 145 13.11 31.19 -34.28
CA CYS A 145 14.13 31.38 -33.27
C CYS A 145 13.60 30.71 -32.00
N GLY A 146 14.44 29.88 -31.33
CA GLY A 146 14.11 29.01 -30.25
C GLY A 146 13.29 29.70 -29.14
N LYS A 147 12.06 29.30 -28.96
CA LYS A 147 11.19 29.76 -27.88
C LYS A 147 11.43 28.87 -26.69
N THR A 148 12.08 29.39 -25.65
CA THR A 148 12.13 28.74 -24.34
C THR A 148 10.71 28.71 -23.78
N THR A 149 10.12 27.52 -23.68
CA THR A 149 8.80 27.36 -23.08
C THR A 149 8.91 27.48 -21.55
N LYS A 150 7.80 27.75 -20.86
CA LYS A 150 7.77 27.69 -19.39
C LYS A 150 8.28 26.33 -18.88
N LYS A 151 8.03 25.25 -19.62
CA LYS A 151 8.50 23.90 -19.31
C LYS A 151 10.03 23.81 -19.37
N ASP A 152 10.63 24.41 -20.37
CA ASP A 152 12.10 24.42 -20.52
C ASP A 152 12.76 25.24 -19.39
N ALA A 153 12.19 26.39 -19.04
CA ALA A 153 12.67 27.21 -17.93
C ALA A 153 12.57 26.49 -16.57
N ILE A 154 11.52 25.70 -16.35
CA ILE A 154 11.37 24.87 -15.15
C ILE A 154 12.43 23.75 -15.16
N ALA A 155 12.63 23.08 -16.29
CA ALA A 155 13.62 22.01 -16.41
C ALA A 155 15.06 22.51 -16.22
N GLU A 156 15.34 23.74 -16.67
CA GLU A 156 16.63 24.39 -16.46
C GLU A 156 16.85 24.75 -14.98
N LYS A 157 15.86 25.36 -14.32
CA LYS A 157 15.97 25.78 -12.91
C LYS A 157 15.88 24.61 -11.93
N TYR A 158 15.09 23.59 -12.25
CA TYR A 158 14.86 22.40 -11.44
C TYR A 158 15.09 21.11 -12.23
N PRO A 159 16.34 20.80 -12.60
CA PRO A 159 16.65 19.70 -13.51
C PRO A 159 16.24 18.32 -12.98
N ARG A 160 16.09 18.18 -11.65
CA ARG A 160 15.67 16.93 -11.00
C ARG A 160 14.17 16.89 -10.64
N LEU A 161 13.41 17.93 -11.03
CA LEU A 161 11.98 18.00 -10.73
C LEU A 161 11.17 17.53 -11.94
N GLY A 162 10.68 16.30 -11.88
CA GLY A 162 9.87 15.73 -12.94
C GLY A 162 8.50 16.39 -13.10
N ALA A 163 7.90 16.24 -14.28
CA ALA A 163 6.66 16.92 -14.66
C ALA A 163 5.46 16.64 -13.71
N ARG A 164 5.42 15.47 -13.05
CA ARG A 164 4.39 15.14 -12.05
C ARG A 164 4.61 15.93 -10.77
N ARG A 165 5.83 15.90 -10.20
CA ARG A 165 6.17 16.69 -9.02
C ARG A 165 5.96 18.18 -9.26
N THR A 166 6.35 18.67 -10.44
CA THR A 166 6.09 20.06 -10.87
C THR A 166 4.61 20.41 -10.76
N ARG A 167 3.72 19.55 -11.28
CA ARG A 167 2.26 19.77 -11.21
C ARG A 167 1.71 19.67 -9.80
N ASP A 168 2.22 18.73 -9.01
CA ASP A 168 1.79 18.56 -7.63
C ASP A 168 2.26 19.74 -6.79
N PHE A 169 3.49 20.19 -6.92
CA PHE A 169 4.02 21.35 -6.21
C PHE A 169 3.27 22.64 -6.57
N GLN A 170 2.94 22.84 -7.85
CA GLN A 170 2.10 23.97 -8.27
C GLN A 170 0.71 24.01 -7.63
N LYS A 171 0.21 22.89 -7.12
CA LYS A 171 -1.08 22.79 -6.43
C LYS A 171 -0.96 22.91 -4.91
N LEU A 172 0.25 22.93 -4.38
CA LEU A 172 0.50 23.20 -2.97
C LEU A 172 0.42 24.70 -2.71
N PHE A 173 -0.59 25.10 -1.99
CA PHE A 173 -0.74 26.46 -1.47
C PHE A 173 -0.49 26.42 0.03
N ILE A 174 0.09 27.48 0.56
CA ILE A 174 0.51 27.55 1.95
C ILE A 174 -0.64 27.22 2.92
N GLU A 175 -1.83 27.69 2.64
CA GLU A 175 -3.03 27.42 3.45
C GLU A 175 -3.39 25.93 3.52
N ASN A 176 -3.18 25.22 2.41
CA ASN A 176 -3.46 23.78 2.34
C ASN A 176 -2.37 22.98 3.04
N VAL A 177 -1.12 23.42 2.94
CA VAL A 177 0.02 22.83 3.63
C VAL A 177 -0.16 22.96 5.13
N TRP A 178 -0.54 24.15 5.63
CA TRP A 178 -0.83 24.36 7.04
C TRP A 178 -1.96 23.48 7.56
N LYS A 179 -3.06 23.39 6.83
CA LYS A 179 -4.17 22.49 7.19
C LYS A 179 -3.76 21.04 7.22
N ALA A 180 -2.86 20.62 6.34
CA ALA A 180 -2.35 19.26 6.35
C ALA A 180 -1.45 19.00 7.56
N ILE A 181 -0.57 19.93 7.90
CA ILE A 181 0.28 19.86 9.09
C ILE A 181 -0.59 19.78 10.34
N GLU A 182 -1.50 20.72 10.53
CA GLU A 182 -2.42 20.75 11.68
C GLU A 182 -3.27 19.47 11.79
N THR A 183 -3.79 18.99 10.65
CA THR A 183 -4.61 17.76 10.63
C THR A 183 -3.80 16.54 11.00
N ALA A 184 -2.58 16.42 10.50
CA ALA A 184 -1.69 15.29 10.77
C ALA A 184 -1.27 15.27 12.25
N PHE A 185 -0.89 16.43 12.81
CA PHE A 185 -0.51 16.53 14.22
C PHE A 185 -1.67 16.18 15.15
N LYS A 186 -2.89 16.70 14.89
CA LYS A 186 -4.09 16.34 15.66
C LYS A 186 -4.44 14.85 15.62
N ARG A 187 -4.02 14.15 14.57
CA ARG A 187 -4.25 12.71 14.40
C ARG A 187 -3.11 11.84 14.91
N GLY A 188 -2.01 12.44 15.39
CA GLY A 188 -0.80 11.70 15.70
C GLY A 188 -0.17 11.07 14.45
N GLU A 189 -0.29 11.72 13.28
CA GLU A 189 0.27 11.30 12.00
C GLU A 189 1.34 12.32 11.56
N HIS A 190 2.22 11.93 10.64
CA HIS A 190 3.09 12.91 9.99
C HIS A 190 2.40 13.52 8.76
N PRO A 191 2.62 14.81 8.48
CA PRO A 191 1.98 15.47 7.35
C PRO A 191 2.53 14.96 6.01
N THR A 192 1.63 14.80 5.03
CA THR A 192 1.98 14.30 3.69
C THR A 192 1.51 15.23 2.58
N ARG A 193 2.20 15.20 1.44
CA ARG A 193 1.79 15.94 0.23
C ARG A 193 0.37 15.56 -0.19
N THR A 194 0.01 14.29 -0.12
CA THR A 194 -1.34 13.81 -0.45
C THR A 194 -2.40 14.47 0.43
N LEU A 195 -2.11 14.62 1.72
CA LEU A 195 -3.01 15.31 2.65
C LEU A 195 -3.13 16.81 2.28
N ALA A 196 -2.02 17.48 1.99
CA ALA A 196 -2.03 18.89 1.57
C ALA A 196 -2.80 19.11 0.26
N LEU A 197 -2.58 18.26 -0.74
CA LEU A 197 -3.32 18.31 -1.99
C LEU A 197 -4.82 18.05 -1.79
N SER A 198 -5.21 17.18 -0.85
CA SER A 198 -6.61 16.90 -0.54
C SER A 198 -7.35 18.11 0.03
N HIS A 199 -6.67 18.97 0.78
CA HIS A 199 -7.24 20.23 1.30
C HIS A 199 -7.41 21.30 0.21
N GLY A 200 -6.62 21.25 -0.86
CA GLY A 200 -6.68 22.20 -1.99
C GLY A 200 -7.74 21.91 -3.04
N ILE A 201 -8.30 20.71 -3.04
CA ILE A 201 -9.33 20.35 -4.03
C ILE A 201 -10.68 20.88 -3.58
N SER A 202 -11.18 21.90 -4.28
CA SER A 202 -12.53 22.42 -4.02
C SER A 202 -13.59 21.33 -4.24
N LYS A 203 -14.70 21.39 -3.47
CA LYS A 203 -15.84 20.46 -3.63
C LYS A 203 -16.36 20.41 -5.08
N LYS A 204 -16.26 21.51 -5.85
CA LYS A 204 -16.63 21.58 -7.27
C LYS A 204 -15.67 20.84 -8.20
N ALA A 205 -14.37 20.82 -7.88
CA ALA A 205 -13.37 20.08 -8.69
C ALA A 205 -13.47 18.56 -8.50
N ARG A 206 -13.95 18.09 -7.34
CA ARG A 206 -14.23 16.67 -7.08
C ARG A 206 -15.33 16.08 -7.98
N GLY A 207 -16.26 16.92 -8.47
CA GLY A 207 -17.37 16.49 -9.34
C GLY A 207 -17.02 16.28 -10.81
N LYS A 208 -15.77 16.53 -11.24
CA LYS A 208 -15.34 16.37 -12.66
C LYS A 208 -14.37 15.21 -12.89
N VAL A 209 -14.09 14.39 -11.88
CA VAL A 209 -13.34 13.14 -12.05
C VAL A 209 -14.32 12.10 -12.59
N GLY A 210 -14.16 11.71 -13.84
CA GLY A 210 -14.84 10.73 -14.66
C GLY A 210 -16.16 10.08 -14.17
N LYS A 211 -16.94 9.57 -15.11
CA LYS A 211 -18.28 8.98 -14.92
C LYS A 211 -18.42 7.85 -13.86
N ASN A 212 -17.33 7.45 -13.19
CA ASN A 212 -17.28 6.38 -12.20
C ASN A 212 -16.83 6.87 -10.81
N HIS A 213 -17.37 7.99 -10.34
CA HIS A 213 -17.09 8.44 -8.98
C HIS A 213 -18.02 7.73 -8.00
N TYR A 214 -17.53 6.66 -7.38
CA TYR A 214 -18.23 5.95 -6.31
C TYR A 214 -18.20 6.78 -5.01
N ASP A 215 -19.35 6.96 -4.36
CA ASP A 215 -19.41 7.57 -3.03
C ASP A 215 -19.16 6.50 -1.95
N PHE A 216 -17.92 6.43 -1.49
CA PHE A 216 -17.52 5.50 -0.44
C PHE A 216 -17.75 6.02 0.98
N LYS A 217 -18.34 7.19 1.19
CA LYS A 217 -18.49 7.77 2.53
C LYS A 217 -19.29 6.89 3.48
N LYS A 218 -20.35 6.26 2.97
CA LYS A 218 -21.19 5.35 3.76
C LYS A 218 -20.48 4.05 4.17
N TRP A 219 -19.40 3.70 3.44
CA TRP A 219 -18.63 2.48 3.64
C TRP A 219 -17.32 2.69 4.41
N ARG A 220 -17.08 3.86 4.98
CA ARG A 220 -15.90 4.07 5.82
C ARG A 220 -15.99 3.21 7.06
N ALA A 221 -14.96 2.41 7.31
CA ALA A 221 -14.87 1.54 8.47
C ALA A 221 -14.92 2.35 9.77
N LYS A 222 -15.73 1.89 10.72
CA LYS A 222 -15.65 2.30 12.11
C LYS A 222 -14.76 1.28 12.82
N THR A 223 -13.66 1.75 13.38
CA THR A 223 -12.68 0.91 14.08
C THR A 223 -12.77 1.17 15.57
N GLU A 224 -12.55 0.14 16.39
CA GLU A 224 -12.59 0.23 17.86
C GLU A 224 -11.23 -0.18 18.44
N ASP A 225 -10.90 0.38 19.61
CA ASP A 225 -9.77 -0.08 20.42
C ASP A 225 -10.13 -1.42 21.05
N PHE A 226 -9.36 -2.46 20.68
CA PHE A 226 -9.35 -3.72 21.37
C PHE A 226 -7.96 -3.89 22.00
N GLU A 227 -7.90 -4.31 23.26
CA GLU A 227 -6.69 -4.94 23.77
C GLU A 227 -6.51 -6.27 23.06
N VAL A 228 -5.84 -6.24 21.92
CA VAL A 228 -5.44 -7.46 21.24
C VAL A 228 -4.23 -8.02 21.98
N ALA A 229 -4.50 -8.83 22.97
CA ALA A 229 -3.52 -9.80 23.35
C ALA A 229 -3.41 -10.80 22.17
N PHE A 230 -2.34 -10.72 21.37
CA PHE A 230 -1.88 -11.82 20.52
C PHE A 230 -1.40 -13.01 21.39
N LYS A 231 -2.09 -13.28 22.48
CA LYS A 231 -1.97 -14.55 23.16
C LYS A 231 -2.64 -15.53 22.21
N LYS A 232 -1.84 -16.48 21.71
CA LYS A 232 -2.38 -17.77 21.33
C LYS A 232 -3.39 -18.07 22.42
N LEU A 233 -4.66 -17.85 22.14
CA LEU A 233 -5.70 -18.12 23.12
C LEU A 233 -5.47 -19.57 23.48
N ASN A 234 -5.24 -19.87 24.76
CA ASN A 234 -5.19 -21.23 25.27
C ASN A 234 -6.62 -21.84 25.21
N SER A 235 -7.36 -21.53 24.15
CA SER A 235 -8.67 -22.08 23.93
C SER A 235 -8.52 -23.36 23.14
N THR A 236 -9.02 -24.41 23.70
CA THR A 236 -9.21 -25.73 23.07
C THR A 236 -10.17 -25.68 21.88
N ASP A 237 -10.73 -24.52 21.54
CA ASP A 237 -11.77 -24.37 20.53
C ASP A 237 -11.16 -23.79 19.24
N GLU A 238 -10.61 -24.68 18.42
CA GLU A 238 -10.22 -24.39 17.05
C GLU A 238 -11.45 -23.99 16.20
N ILE A 239 -11.33 -22.85 15.50
CA ILE A 239 -12.36 -22.37 14.58
C ILE A 239 -12.04 -22.89 13.19
N LYS A 240 -12.75 -23.92 12.75
CA LYS A 240 -12.62 -24.48 11.41
C LYS A 240 -13.22 -23.55 10.37
N ALA A 241 -12.47 -23.29 9.31
CA ALA A 241 -12.84 -22.34 8.26
C ALA A 241 -12.87 -22.97 6.87
N CYS A 242 -13.77 -22.46 6.05
CA CYS A 242 -13.80 -22.67 4.61
C CYS A 242 -13.25 -21.42 3.91
N SER A 243 -12.37 -21.61 2.93
CA SER A 243 -11.84 -20.53 2.09
C SER A 243 -12.31 -20.72 0.64
N LEU A 244 -13.22 -19.87 0.18
CA LEU A 244 -13.67 -19.83 -1.22
C LEU A 244 -12.84 -18.85 -2.03
N PHE A 245 -12.57 -19.21 -3.30
CA PHE A 245 -11.70 -18.43 -4.19
C PHE A 245 -10.31 -18.28 -3.59
N CYS A 246 -9.77 -19.37 -3.03
CA CYS A 246 -8.61 -19.34 -2.15
C CYS A 246 -7.30 -18.99 -2.85
N ASN A 247 -7.24 -18.98 -4.20
CA ASN A 247 -6.00 -18.87 -4.93
C ASN A 247 -5.01 -19.94 -4.41
N ILE A 248 -3.77 -19.60 -4.07
CA ILE A 248 -2.80 -20.50 -3.42
C ILE A 248 -2.78 -20.37 -1.88
N GLY A 249 -3.69 -19.59 -1.30
CA GLY A 249 -3.82 -19.44 0.15
C GLY A 249 -2.89 -18.40 0.79
N VAL A 250 -2.36 -17.42 0.03
CA VAL A 250 -1.46 -16.37 0.58
C VAL A 250 -2.08 -15.69 1.80
N GLY A 251 -3.35 -15.27 1.71
CA GLY A 251 -4.02 -14.52 2.79
C GLY A 251 -4.20 -15.30 4.08
N THR A 252 -4.26 -16.62 4.00
CA THR A 252 -4.49 -17.51 5.15
C THR A 252 -3.19 -18.06 5.76
N SER A 253 -2.04 -17.75 5.18
CA SER A 253 -0.73 -18.34 5.55
C SER A 253 -0.31 -18.13 7.01
N LEU A 254 -0.77 -17.06 7.65
CA LEU A 254 -0.47 -16.76 9.06
C LEU A 254 -1.57 -17.19 10.04
N LEU A 255 -2.74 -17.66 9.57
CA LEU A 255 -3.88 -17.86 10.45
C LEU A 255 -3.65 -18.99 11.46
N GLU A 256 -3.25 -20.18 11.02
CA GLU A 256 -3.03 -21.32 11.90
C GLU A 256 -1.88 -21.12 12.89
N LYS A 257 -0.87 -20.31 12.51
CA LYS A 257 0.28 -20.00 13.35
C LYS A 257 -0.01 -18.93 14.40
N SER A 258 -0.95 -18.01 14.12
CA SER A 258 -1.13 -16.78 14.89
C SER A 258 -2.54 -16.59 15.46
N THR A 259 -3.49 -17.46 15.11
CA THR A 259 -4.88 -17.41 15.55
C THR A 259 -5.41 -18.82 15.84
N ASN A 260 -6.66 -18.95 16.28
CA ASN A 260 -7.34 -20.23 16.44
C ASN A 260 -8.06 -20.70 15.16
N VAL A 261 -7.85 -20.03 14.04
CA VAL A 261 -8.50 -20.36 12.77
C VAL A 261 -7.70 -21.38 12.01
N LYS A 262 -8.32 -22.50 11.65
CA LYS A 262 -7.75 -23.54 10.79
C LYS A 262 -8.57 -23.69 9.51
N ILE A 263 -7.89 -23.63 8.37
CA ILE A 263 -8.53 -23.85 7.07
C ILE A 263 -8.69 -25.35 6.83
N VAL A 264 -9.92 -25.84 6.81
CA VAL A 264 -10.21 -27.26 6.63
C VAL A 264 -10.82 -27.60 5.26
N VAL A 265 -11.44 -26.59 4.61
CA VAL A 265 -11.99 -26.70 3.25
C VAL A 265 -11.55 -25.49 2.46
N ALA A 266 -11.13 -25.69 1.22
CA ALA A 266 -10.80 -24.61 0.29
C ALA A 266 -11.38 -24.91 -1.11
N ASN A 267 -11.71 -23.85 -1.86
CA ASN A 267 -12.15 -23.99 -3.23
C ASN A 267 -11.40 -23.01 -4.14
N GLU A 268 -10.92 -23.52 -5.27
CA GLU A 268 -10.28 -22.77 -6.33
C GLU A 268 -10.68 -23.33 -7.70
N LYS A 269 -11.07 -22.45 -8.62
CA LYS A 269 -11.48 -22.85 -9.98
C LYS A 269 -10.29 -23.22 -10.86
N ASP A 270 -9.21 -22.48 -10.76
CA ASP A 270 -8.00 -22.73 -11.55
C ASP A 270 -7.28 -23.98 -11.05
N LYS A 271 -7.08 -24.94 -11.96
CA LYS A 271 -6.49 -26.24 -11.62
C LYS A 271 -5.06 -26.12 -11.10
N ARG A 272 -4.25 -25.23 -11.67
CA ARG A 272 -2.86 -25.05 -11.26
C ARG A 272 -2.77 -24.42 -9.87
N ARG A 273 -3.57 -23.39 -9.62
CA ARG A 273 -3.67 -22.72 -8.31
C ARG A 273 -4.19 -23.68 -7.24
N GLY A 274 -5.24 -24.45 -7.56
CA GLY A 274 -5.79 -25.43 -6.63
C GLY A 274 -4.81 -26.54 -6.26
N LYS A 275 -4.02 -27.04 -7.22
CA LYS A 275 -2.94 -28.00 -6.95
C LYS A 275 -1.82 -27.37 -6.10
N ALA A 276 -1.43 -26.14 -6.38
CA ALA A 276 -0.47 -25.42 -5.56
C ALA A 276 -0.99 -25.22 -4.12
N HIS A 277 -2.28 -24.87 -3.96
CA HIS A 277 -2.92 -24.77 -2.65
C HIS A 277 -2.86 -26.10 -1.87
N ARG A 278 -3.19 -27.25 -2.51
CA ARG A 278 -3.10 -28.57 -1.87
C ARG A 278 -1.70 -28.84 -1.33
N ARG A 279 -0.66 -28.46 -2.09
CA ARG A 279 0.73 -28.66 -1.66
C ARG A 279 1.13 -27.76 -0.50
N LEU A 280 0.65 -26.51 -0.49
CA LEU A 280 0.91 -25.55 0.60
C LEU A 280 0.11 -25.87 1.87
N TYR A 281 -1.06 -26.50 1.71
CA TYR A 281 -1.99 -26.81 2.79
C TYR A 281 -2.41 -28.30 2.73
N PRO A 282 -1.51 -29.24 3.03
CA PRO A 282 -1.77 -30.68 2.85
C PRO A 282 -2.90 -31.21 3.76
N ASP A 283 -3.16 -30.55 4.89
CA ASP A 283 -4.22 -30.92 5.83
C ASP A 283 -5.60 -30.31 5.45
N CYS A 284 -5.67 -29.50 4.39
CA CYS A 284 -6.88 -28.86 3.90
C CYS A 284 -7.49 -29.63 2.72
N GLU A 285 -8.77 -29.93 2.77
CA GLU A 285 -9.46 -30.47 1.60
C GLU A 285 -9.68 -29.37 0.56
N THR A 286 -8.84 -29.34 -0.46
CA THR A 286 -8.95 -28.37 -1.56
C THR A 286 -9.77 -28.94 -2.71
N ILE A 287 -10.95 -28.35 -2.95
CA ILE A 287 -11.87 -28.72 -4.02
C ILE A 287 -11.57 -27.85 -5.24
N ILE A 288 -11.17 -28.49 -6.35
CA ILE A 288 -10.80 -27.79 -7.60
C ILE A 288 -11.99 -27.82 -8.56
N GLY A 289 -12.45 -26.64 -8.99
CA GLY A 289 -13.56 -26.47 -9.92
C GLY A 289 -14.36 -25.20 -9.61
N GLY A 290 -15.23 -24.79 -10.53
CA GLY A 290 -16.04 -23.59 -10.38
C GLY A 290 -17.18 -23.80 -9.39
N ILE A 291 -17.36 -22.87 -8.46
CA ILE A 291 -18.49 -22.88 -7.52
C ILE A 291 -19.86 -22.80 -8.23
N ASP A 292 -19.88 -22.30 -9.46
CA ASP A 292 -21.01 -22.26 -10.38
C ASP A 292 -21.35 -23.63 -11.02
N GLU A 293 -20.56 -24.67 -10.76
CA GLU A 293 -20.77 -26.05 -11.20
C GLU A 293 -21.46 -26.85 -10.05
N GLN A 294 -22.65 -27.41 -10.31
CA GLN A 294 -23.45 -28.07 -9.27
C GLN A 294 -22.69 -29.16 -8.52
N GLU A 295 -21.93 -29.99 -9.20
CA GLU A 295 -21.12 -31.04 -8.58
C GLU A 295 -20.08 -30.48 -7.60
N ILE A 296 -19.43 -29.36 -7.99
CA ILE A 296 -18.44 -28.69 -7.14
C ILE A 296 -19.12 -28.01 -5.95
N PHE A 297 -20.25 -27.36 -6.19
CA PHE A 297 -21.06 -26.76 -5.12
C PHE A 297 -21.45 -27.81 -4.08
N ASP A 298 -21.98 -28.96 -4.51
CA ASP A 298 -22.38 -30.04 -3.60
C ASP A 298 -21.19 -30.58 -2.80
N LYS A 299 -20.03 -30.78 -3.43
CA LYS A 299 -18.79 -31.18 -2.74
C LYS A 299 -18.36 -30.16 -1.67
N ILE A 300 -18.46 -28.86 -1.98
CA ILE A 300 -18.16 -27.79 -1.02
C ILE A 300 -19.08 -27.90 0.19
N ILE A 301 -20.39 -28.05 -0.03
CA ILE A 301 -21.38 -28.16 1.06
C ILE A 301 -21.13 -29.42 1.90
N GLU A 302 -20.91 -30.56 1.29
CA GLU A 302 -20.62 -31.82 1.99
C GLU A 302 -19.36 -31.75 2.83
N ALA A 303 -18.26 -31.21 2.27
CA ALA A 303 -17.00 -31.03 2.99
C ALA A 303 -17.18 -30.10 4.20
N ASN A 304 -17.85 -28.95 4.02
CA ASN A 304 -18.10 -28.02 5.12
C ASN A 304 -18.91 -28.67 6.26
N LYS A 305 -19.92 -29.44 5.94
CA LYS A 305 -20.72 -30.18 6.94
C LYS A 305 -19.90 -31.26 7.64
N ARG A 306 -19.09 -32.02 6.87
CA ARG A 306 -18.23 -33.09 7.40
C ARG A 306 -17.19 -32.56 8.38
N TYR A 307 -16.54 -31.45 8.06
CA TYR A 307 -15.54 -30.83 8.95
C TYR A 307 -16.14 -29.95 10.04
N GLY A 308 -17.41 -29.56 9.91
CA GLY A 308 -18.08 -28.63 10.84
C GLY A 308 -17.49 -27.23 10.77
N ALA A 309 -17.25 -26.71 9.55
CA ALA A 309 -16.71 -25.37 9.36
C ALA A 309 -17.68 -24.31 9.89
N LYS A 310 -17.16 -23.38 10.70
CA LYS A 310 -17.92 -22.30 11.34
C LYS A 310 -17.62 -20.93 10.75
N LEU A 311 -16.52 -20.76 10.06
CA LEU A 311 -16.08 -19.51 9.46
C LEU A 311 -15.98 -19.66 7.95
N LEU A 312 -16.56 -18.73 7.22
CA LEU A 312 -16.36 -18.56 5.78
C LEU A 312 -15.39 -17.41 5.52
N LEU A 313 -14.37 -17.67 4.71
CA LEU A 313 -13.50 -16.67 4.09
C LEU A 313 -13.77 -16.67 2.59
N ALA A 314 -14.15 -15.55 2.00
CA ALA A 314 -14.47 -15.47 0.58
C ALA A 314 -13.91 -14.19 -0.05
N SER A 315 -13.22 -14.33 -1.17
CA SER A 315 -12.74 -13.21 -1.99
C SER A 315 -13.20 -13.41 -3.44
N PRO A 316 -14.53 -13.24 -3.71
CA PRO A 316 -15.08 -13.50 -5.03
C PRO A 316 -14.45 -12.57 -6.08
N PRO A 317 -14.16 -13.06 -7.32
CA PRO A 317 -13.56 -12.26 -8.37
C PRO A 317 -14.32 -10.98 -8.68
N CYS A 318 -13.57 -9.86 -8.84
CA CYS A 318 -14.10 -8.51 -9.04
C CYS A 318 -13.84 -7.94 -10.44
N GLN A 319 -13.55 -8.77 -11.45
CA GLN A 319 -12.99 -8.34 -12.72
C GLN A 319 -13.81 -7.28 -13.48
N GLU A 320 -15.11 -7.18 -13.26
CA GLU A 320 -15.96 -6.12 -13.85
C GLU A 320 -16.00 -4.84 -13.00
N ALA A 321 -15.72 -4.93 -11.70
CA ALA A 321 -15.71 -3.78 -10.78
C ALA A 321 -14.33 -3.10 -10.66
N SER A 322 -13.27 -3.69 -11.22
CA SER A 322 -11.90 -3.14 -11.13
C SER A 322 -11.70 -1.94 -12.05
N LEU A 323 -11.15 -0.85 -11.51
CA LEU A 323 -10.80 0.36 -12.27
C LEU A 323 -9.77 0.13 -13.40
N LEU A 324 -9.02 -0.97 -13.34
CA LEU A 324 -7.99 -1.31 -14.33
C LEU A 324 -8.55 -2.04 -15.56
N ASN A 325 -9.79 -2.53 -15.50
CA ASN A 325 -10.35 -3.41 -16.54
C ASN A 325 -11.35 -2.72 -17.50
N ASN A 326 -11.29 -1.41 -17.62
CA ASN A 326 -12.27 -0.61 -18.40
C ASN A 326 -12.33 -0.88 -19.92
N SER A 327 -11.54 -1.80 -20.51
CA SER A 327 -11.47 -1.91 -21.96
C SER A 327 -11.56 -3.31 -22.59
N LYS A 328 -11.51 -4.41 -21.84
CA LYS A 328 -11.29 -5.72 -22.47
C LYS A 328 -12.39 -6.78 -22.38
N ASN A 329 -13.42 -6.63 -21.54
CA ASN A 329 -14.41 -7.70 -21.31
C ASN A 329 -15.88 -7.25 -21.40
N LYS A 330 -16.28 -6.62 -22.49
CA LYS A 330 -17.71 -6.49 -22.81
C LYS A 330 -18.21 -7.83 -23.32
N GLY A 331 -18.88 -8.62 -22.48
CA GLY A 331 -19.66 -9.78 -22.93
C GLY A 331 -19.47 -11.12 -22.24
N LYS A 332 -18.80 -11.23 -21.07
CA LYS A 332 -18.74 -12.51 -20.31
C LYS A 332 -19.52 -12.41 -19.01
N THR A 333 -20.72 -12.96 -19.03
CA THR A 333 -21.81 -12.79 -18.06
C THR A 333 -21.67 -13.59 -16.76
N HIS A 334 -20.83 -14.64 -16.67
CA HIS A 334 -20.79 -15.55 -15.52
C HIS A 334 -20.06 -15.03 -14.27
N ARG A 335 -19.11 -14.10 -14.41
CA ARG A 335 -18.29 -13.64 -13.28
C ARG A 335 -18.95 -12.57 -12.40
N ALA A 336 -20.02 -11.96 -12.85
CA ALA A 336 -20.71 -10.91 -12.10
C ALA A 336 -21.61 -11.44 -11.00
N ALA A 337 -21.95 -12.73 -11.00
CA ALA A 337 -22.90 -13.36 -10.10
C ALA A 337 -22.26 -14.19 -8.98
N LEU A 338 -20.92 -14.32 -8.92
CA LEU A 338 -20.24 -15.17 -7.92
C LEU A 338 -20.45 -14.72 -6.47
N PHE A 339 -20.90 -13.47 -6.24
CA PHE A 339 -21.36 -13.04 -4.92
C PHE A 339 -22.65 -13.78 -4.51
N GLU A 340 -23.54 -14.10 -5.47
CA GLU A 340 -24.76 -14.86 -5.18
C GLU A 340 -24.44 -16.32 -4.90
N ASP A 341 -23.55 -16.95 -5.69
CA ASP A 341 -23.08 -18.31 -5.43
C ASP A 341 -22.44 -18.41 -4.02
N THR A 342 -21.72 -17.36 -3.60
CA THR A 342 -21.19 -17.27 -2.23
C THR A 342 -22.31 -17.24 -1.19
N LEU A 343 -23.37 -16.46 -1.42
CA LEU A 343 -24.52 -16.40 -0.52
C LEU A 343 -25.29 -17.73 -0.49
N GLU A 344 -25.38 -18.46 -1.61
CA GLU A 344 -25.97 -19.80 -1.63
C GLU A 344 -25.19 -20.79 -0.74
N VAL A 345 -23.86 -20.75 -0.75
CA VAL A 345 -23.05 -21.54 0.19
C VAL A 345 -23.32 -21.13 1.63
N VAL A 346 -23.46 -19.82 1.90
CA VAL A 346 -23.83 -19.32 3.24
C VAL A 346 -25.18 -19.89 3.68
N ARG A 347 -26.20 -19.88 2.81
CA ARG A 347 -27.54 -20.42 3.09
C ARG A 347 -27.51 -21.93 3.38
N ALA A 348 -26.71 -22.68 2.60
CA ALA A 348 -26.64 -24.14 2.69
C ALA A 348 -25.85 -24.65 3.90
N VAL A 349 -24.82 -23.93 4.33
CA VAL A 349 -23.94 -24.31 5.45
C VAL A 349 -24.35 -23.66 6.77
N GLY A 350 -24.71 -22.39 6.76
CA GLY A 350 -25.12 -21.64 7.94
C GLY A 350 -23.96 -21.33 8.89
N TYR A 351 -22.88 -20.76 8.38
CA TYR A 351 -21.69 -20.39 9.15
C TYR A 351 -21.99 -19.49 10.35
N ASP A 352 -21.17 -19.57 11.38
CA ASP A 352 -21.23 -18.69 12.54
C ASP A 352 -20.65 -17.31 12.23
N TYR A 353 -19.60 -17.28 11.40
CA TYR A 353 -18.86 -16.10 10.99
C TYR A 353 -18.62 -16.08 9.49
N ILE A 354 -18.64 -14.89 8.89
CA ILE A 354 -18.41 -14.70 7.45
C ILE A 354 -17.50 -13.50 7.27
N PHE A 355 -16.44 -13.70 6.50
CA PHE A 355 -15.53 -12.66 6.01
C PHE A 355 -15.63 -12.63 4.49
N ILE A 356 -15.99 -11.48 3.92
CA ILE A 356 -15.95 -11.26 2.47
C ILE A 356 -15.04 -10.09 2.20
N GLU A 357 -14.07 -10.29 1.28
CA GLU A 357 -13.13 -9.28 0.83
C GLU A 357 -13.32 -8.99 -0.66
N ASN A 358 -13.15 -7.73 -1.03
CA ASN A 358 -13.14 -7.32 -2.43
C ASN A 358 -12.49 -5.94 -2.62
N VAL A 359 -12.37 -5.47 -3.86
CA VAL A 359 -11.96 -4.08 -4.12
C VAL A 359 -13.07 -3.10 -3.69
N PRO A 360 -12.72 -1.86 -3.26
CA PRO A 360 -13.71 -0.89 -2.80
C PRO A 360 -14.86 -0.63 -3.78
N GLN A 361 -14.55 -0.64 -5.07
CA GLN A 361 -15.53 -0.40 -6.14
C GLN A 361 -16.64 -1.44 -6.18
N TRP A 362 -16.35 -2.67 -5.75
CA TRP A 362 -17.31 -3.76 -5.71
C TRP A 362 -18.54 -3.43 -4.84
N LEU A 363 -18.34 -2.80 -3.68
CA LEU A 363 -19.45 -2.38 -2.81
C LEU A 363 -20.43 -1.44 -3.51
N ALA A 364 -19.92 -0.55 -4.35
CA ALA A 364 -20.70 0.48 -5.04
C ALA A 364 -21.05 0.09 -6.48
N SER A 365 -20.61 -1.07 -6.95
CA SER A 365 -20.87 -1.51 -8.33
C SER A 365 -22.26 -2.07 -8.50
N ARG A 366 -22.76 -1.92 -9.72
CA ARG A 366 -24.05 -2.45 -10.18
C ARG A 366 -23.87 -2.93 -11.61
N PRO A 367 -23.20 -4.09 -11.78
CA PRO A 367 -22.90 -4.62 -13.12
C PRO A 367 -24.17 -4.99 -13.87
N GLU A 368 -24.19 -4.68 -15.15
CA GLU A 368 -25.35 -4.89 -16.04
C GLU A 368 -25.80 -6.37 -16.03
N ALA A 369 -24.83 -7.29 -16.02
CA ALA A 369 -25.08 -8.72 -16.00
C ALA A 369 -25.77 -9.22 -14.73
N ALA A 370 -25.72 -8.48 -13.61
CA ALA A 370 -26.33 -8.85 -12.35
C ALA A 370 -27.62 -8.05 -12.01
N LEU A 371 -28.11 -7.20 -12.93
CA LEU A 371 -29.28 -6.35 -12.66
C LEU A 371 -30.54 -7.12 -12.32
N SER A 372 -30.71 -8.33 -12.86
CA SER A 372 -31.86 -9.20 -12.55
C SER A 372 -31.87 -9.66 -11.09
N ILE A 373 -30.69 -9.76 -10.45
CA ILE A 373 -30.51 -10.13 -9.05
C ILE A 373 -30.56 -8.89 -8.16
N LEU A 374 -29.80 -7.86 -8.54
CA LEU A 374 -29.58 -6.66 -7.71
C LEU A 374 -30.78 -5.70 -7.70
N GLY A 375 -31.57 -5.66 -8.79
CA GLY A 375 -32.59 -4.63 -8.98
C GLY A 375 -31.94 -3.24 -8.99
N GLU A 376 -32.32 -2.36 -8.05
CA GLU A 376 -31.75 -1.01 -7.90
C GLU A 376 -30.54 -0.94 -6.96
N LYS A 377 -30.20 -2.03 -6.28
CA LYS A 377 -29.14 -2.08 -5.26
C LYS A 377 -27.75 -2.25 -5.88
N THR A 378 -26.76 -1.75 -5.19
CA THR A 378 -25.36 -2.14 -5.46
C THR A 378 -25.07 -3.53 -4.89
N ILE A 379 -23.98 -4.16 -5.29
CA ILE A 379 -23.59 -5.47 -4.76
C ILE A 379 -23.45 -5.40 -3.23
N GLY A 380 -22.77 -4.37 -2.73
CA GLY A 380 -22.60 -4.22 -1.27
C GLY A 380 -23.91 -4.09 -0.51
N GLU A 381 -24.88 -3.34 -1.03
CA GLU A 381 -26.21 -3.20 -0.43
C GLU A 381 -26.99 -4.52 -0.46
N TYR A 382 -26.93 -5.22 -1.55
CA TYR A 382 -27.60 -6.52 -1.71
C TYR A 382 -27.02 -7.57 -0.75
N VAL A 383 -25.71 -7.74 -0.74
CA VAL A 383 -25.04 -8.73 0.12
C VAL A 383 -25.30 -8.46 1.60
N VAL A 384 -25.22 -7.19 2.02
CA VAL A 384 -25.53 -6.82 3.42
C VAL A 384 -26.96 -7.18 3.78
N GLU A 385 -27.94 -6.80 2.95
CA GLU A 385 -29.35 -7.08 3.22
C GLU A 385 -29.66 -8.58 3.27
N GLU A 386 -29.07 -9.38 2.36
CA GLU A 386 -29.25 -10.83 2.37
C GLU A 386 -28.66 -11.48 3.63
N LEU A 387 -27.49 -11.05 4.06
CA LEU A 387 -26.89 -11.55 5.31
C LEU A 387 -27.70 -11.13 6.55
N GLU A 388 -28.25 -9.91 6.57
CA GLU A 388 -29.14 -9.46 7.65
C GLU A 388 -30.42 -10.30 7.73
N LYS A 389 -31.02 -10.66 6.57
CA LYS A 389 -32.18 -11.57 6.48
C LYS A 389 -31.85 -12.96 7.00
N LEU A 390 -30.60 -13.41 6.81
CA LEU A 390 -30.14 -14.71 7.34
C LEU A 390 -29.78 -14.67 8.84
N GLY A 391 -29.99 -13.54 9.51
CA GLY A 391 -29.83 -13.43 10.96
C GLY A 391 -28.42 -13.02 11.42
N TYR A 392 -27.63 -12.40 10.56
CA TYR A 392 -26.31 -11.91 10.93
C TYR A 392 -26.31 -10.44 11.38
N ASN A 393 -25.43 -10.09 12.31
CA ASN A 393 -24.96 -8.73 12.54
C ASN A 393 -23.81 -8.42 11.58
N ILE A 394 -23.88 -7.29 10.89
CA ILE A 394 -22.95 -6.96 9.80
C ILE A 394 -22.12 -5.74 10.16
N THR A 395 -20.82 -5.83 9.89
CA THR A 395 -19.88 -4.70 9.90
C THR A 395 -19.24 -4.59 8.53
N VAL A 396 -19.37 -3.44 7.90
CA VAL A 396 -18.80 -3.18 6.56
C VAL A 396 -17.86 -2.02 6.63
N GLY A 397 -16.72 -2.11 5.90
CA GLY A 397 -15.81 -0.99 5.80
C GLY A 397 -14.77 -1.15 4.72
N ILE A 398 -14.19 -0.01 4.32
CA ILE A 398 -13.02 0.03 3.45
C ILE A 398 -11.81 0.27 4.35
N LEU A 399 -10.86 -0.65 4.28
CA LEU A 399 -9.64 -0.66 5.08
C LEU A 399 -8.42 -0.76 4.17
N SER A 400 -7.29 -0.18 4.58
CA SER A 400 -5.99 -0.39 3.94
C SER A 400 -5.18 -1.41 4.73
N ALA A 401 -4.54 -2.36 4.05
CA ALA A 401 -3.64 -3.32 4.67
C ALA A 401 -2.45 -2.64 5.36
N ALA A 402 -2.03 -1.46 4.88
CA ALA A 402 -0.97 -0.68 5.51
C ALA A 402 -1.32 -0.19 6.92
N ASP A 403 -2.61 -0.08 7.24
CA ASP A 403 -3.08 0.26 8.59
C ASP A 403 -2.94 -0.92 9.57
N TYR A 404 -2.53 -2.12 9.08
CA TYR A 404 -2.48 -3.40 9.81
C TYR A 404 -1.19 -4.17 9.53
N GLU A 405 -0.05 -3.54 9.80
CA GLU A 405 1.30 -4.13 9.79
C GLU A 405 1.81 -4.61 8.41
N THR A 406 1.21 -4.18 7.32
CA THR A 406 1.62 -4.54 5.96
C THR A 406 2.27 -3.35 5.27
N ALA A 407 3.37 -3.58 4.56
CA ALA A 407 4.07 -2.51 3.82
C ALA A 407 3.47 -2.25 2.43
N GLU A 408 2.18 -2.53 2.26
CA GLU A 408 1.43 -2.30 1.03
C GLU A 408 0.16 -1.51 1.31
N ASP A 409 -0.01 -0.36 0.65
CA ASP A 409 -1.24 0.44 0.71
C ASP A 409 -2.29 -0.16 -0.23
N ARG A 410 -2.87 -1.26 0.23
CA ARG A 410 -3.88 -2.04 -0.48
C ARG A 410 -5.24 -1.83 0.16
N GLU A 411 -6.05 -0.95 -0.41
CA GLU A 411 -7.41 -0.71 0.07
C GLU A 411 -8.36 -1.83 -0.37
N ARG A 412 -9.13 -2.36 0.58
CA ARG A 412 -10.12 -3.42 0.36
C ARG A 412 -11.43 -3.12 1.07
N ALA A 413 -12.51 -3.50 0.42
CA ALA A 413 -13.83 -3.58 1.01
C ALA A 413 -13.93 -4.88 1.81
N ILE A 414 -14.30 -4.79 3.07
CA ILE A 414 -14.45 -5.93 3.97
C ILE A 414 -15.88 -5.94 4.51
N ILE A 415 -16.52 -7.10 4.41
CA ILE A 415 -17.78 -7.41 5.10
C ILE A 415 -17.49 -8.46 6.15
N LEU A 416 -17.73 -8.13 7.41
CA LEU A 416 -17.72 -9.06 8.53
C LEU A 416 -19.15 -9.36 8.94
N ALA A 417 -19.52 -10.62 9.01
CA ALA A 417 -20.81 -11.03 9.51
C ALA A 417 -20.66 -12.05 10.64
N CYS A 418 -21.48 -11.92 11.65
CA CYS A 418 -21.52 -12.78 12.82
C CYS A 418 -22.97 -13.07 13.16
N LYS A 419 -23.34 -14.34 13.45
CA LYS A 419 -24.68 -14.67 13.92
C LYS A 419 -25.06 -13.79 15.10
N LYS A 420 -26.30 -13.30 15.15
CA LYS A 420 -26.78 -12.34 16.17
C LYS A 420 -26.54 -12.81 17.60
N GLU A 421 -26.69 -14.11 17.85
CA GLU A 421 -26.47 -14.73 19.16
C GLU A 421 -25.00 -14.73 19.61
N LEU A 422 -24.06 -14.58 18.67
CA LEU A 422 -22.62 -14.52 18.96
C LEU A 422 -22.11 -13.09 19.14
N GLY A 423 -22.96 -12.07 18.92
CA GLY A 423 -22.61 -10.66 19.08
C GLY A 423 -22.33 -9.94 17.79
N THR A 424 -21.33 -9.06 17.76
CA THR A 424 -20.96 -8.27 16.59
C THR A 424 -19.46 -8.36 16.36
N TRP A 425 -19.06 -8.76 15.17
CA TRP A 425 -17.66 -8.77 14.76
C TRP A 425 -17.26 -7.38 14.28
N LYS A 426 -16.25 -6.78 14.92
CA LYS A 426 -15.87 -5.39 14.70
C LYS A 426 -14.45 -5.29 14.15
N PHE A 427 -14.15 -4.17 13.49
CA PHE A 427 -12.80 -3.89 13.00
C PHE A 427 -11.89 -3.41 14.15
N LEU A 428 -10.68 -3.95 14.16
CA LEU A 428 -9.60 -3.48 15.01
C LEU A 428 -9.25 -2.02 14.66
N LYS A 429 -8.90 -1.21 15.65
CA LYS A 429 -8.34 0.12 15.43
C LYS A 429 -7.07 0.02 14.59
N LYS A 430 -6.93 0.97 13.69
CA LYS A 430 -5.72 1.12 12.87
C LYS A 430 -4.48 1.27 13.73
N HIS A 431 -3.39 0.63 13.33
CA HIS A 431 -2.10 0.86 13.94
C HIS A 431 -1.66 2.31 13.75
N LYS A 432 -0.89 2.85 14.71
CA LYS A 432 -0.40 4.23 14.64
C LYS A 432 0.54 4.45 13.45
N PHE A 433 1.27 3.41 13.05
CA PHE A 433 2.27 3.46 11.99
C PHE A 433 1.96 2.47 10.89
N ARG A 434 2.25 2.93 9.67
CA ARG A 434 2.22 2.13 8.45
C ARG A 434 3.65 1.70 8.12
N PRO A 435 3.94 0.41 7.98
CA PRO A 435 5.24 -0.06 7.52
C PRO A 435 5.61 0.57 6.18
N THR A 436 6.85 1.02 6.04
CA THR A 436 7.36 1.56 4.79
C THR A 436 8.07 0.50 3.96
N VAL A 437 8.25 0.77 2.66
CA VAL A 437 9.07 -0.07 1.78
C VAL A 437 10.49 -0.17 2.32
N PHE A 438 11.09 0.95 2.74
CA PHE A 438 12.47 0.95 3.25
C PHE A 438 12.64 0.09 4.50
N GLU A 439 11.73 0.21 5.46
CA GLU A 439 11.77 -0.61 6.68
C GLU A 439 11.63 -2.10 6.38
N THR A 440 10.96 -2.46 5.30
CA THR A 440 10.64 -3.84 4.97
C THR A 440 11.72 -4.50 4.10
N ILE A 441 12.20 -3.81 3.07
CA ILE A 441 13.16 -4.36 2.10
C ILE A 441 14.43 -3.54 1.93
N GLY A 442 14.61 -2.44 2.68
CA GLY A 442 15.78 -1.58 2.58
C GLY A 442 17.11 -2.26 2.89
N ASN A 443 17.08 -3.34 3.71
CA ASN A 443 18.25 -4.13 4.08
C ASN A 443 18.48 -5.36 3.16
N PHE A 444 17.64 -5.57 2.15
CA PHE A 444 17.87 -6.65 1.18
C PHE A 444 19.11 -6.33 0.34
N SER A 445 19.76 -7.38 -0.17
CA SER A 445 20.92 -7.25 -1.05
C SER A 445 20.58 -6.39 -2.26
N SER A 446 21.52 -5.52 -2.67
CA SER A 446 21.42 -4.73 -3.90
C SER A 446 21.96 -5.55 -5.07
N PHE A 447 21.22 -5.60 -6.16
CA PHE A 447 21.60 -6.28 -7.40
C PHE A 447 20.85 -5.68 -8.59
N GLU A 448 21.37 -5.87 -9.77
CA GLU A 448 20.80 -5.32 -11.00
C GLU A 448 19.89 -6.33 -11.74
N ALA A 449 19.25 -5.88 -12.82
CA ALA A 449 18.46 -6.75 -13.68
C ALA A 449 19.34 -7.88 -14.27
N GLY A 450 18.85 -9.12 -14.19
CA GLY A 450 19.60 -10.32 -14.64
C GLY A 450 20.54 -10.91 -13.60
N GLU A 451 20.71 -10.29 -12.44
CA GLU A 451 21.53 -10.80 -11.34
C GLU A 451 20.68 -11.58 -10.32
N ILE A 452 21.34 -12.44 -9.56
CA ILE A 452 20.74 -13.29 -8.52
C ILE A 452 21.44 -13.07 -7.18
N ASP A 453 20.70 -13.11 -6.10
CA ASP A 453 21.24 -13.15 -4.75
C ASP A 453 21.63 -14.62 -4.40
N PRO A 454 22.92 -14.90 -4.16
CA PRO A 454 23.36 -16.27 -3.90
C PRO A 454 22.83 -16.86 -2.58
N GLU A 455 22.38 -16.00 -1.65
CA GLU A 455 21.89 -16.41 -0.34
C GLU A 455 20.37 -16.63 -0.33
N ASN A 456 19.64 -16.06 -1.30
CA ASN A 456 18.18 -16.16 -1.38
C ASN A 456 17.71 -16.33 -2.82
N LYS A 457 17.36 -17.56 -3.20
CA LYS A 457 16.92 -17.88 -4.56
C LYS A 457 15.69 -17.12 -5.05
N TRP A 458 14.83 -16.61 -4.15
CA TRP A 458 13.68 -15.79 -4.51
C TRP A 458 14.04 -14.31 -4.75
N ASN A 459 15.29 -13.97 -4.47
CA ASN A 459 15.79 -12.60 -4.58
C ASN A 459 16.67 -12.44 -5.82
N TYR A 460 16.06 -12.28 -6.97
CA TYR A 460 16.72 -12.08 -8.26
C TYR A 460 16.02 -11.00 -9.09
N GLY A 461 16.77 -10.36 -9.99
CA GLY A 461 16.28 -9.37 -10.92
C GLY A 461 15.88 -10.01 -12.25
N LEU A 462 14.63 -9.80 -12.68
CA LEU A 462 14.25 -10.18 -14.03
C LEU A 462 15.14 -9.47 -15.06
N PRO A 463 15.58 -10.17 -16.13
CA PRO A 463 16.36 -9.54 -17.19
C PRO A 463 15.59 -8.40 -17.85
N LEU A 464 16.25 -7.28 -18.04
CA LEU A 464 15.76 -6.12 -18.78
C LEU A 464 16.68 -5.83 -19.97
N ILE A 465 16.17 -5.17 -20.99
CA ILE A 465 17.01 -4.72 -22.10
C ILE A 465 17.85 -3.51 -21.67
N ALA A 466 19.01 -3.34 -22.29
CA ALA A 466 19.97 -2.30 -21.90
C ALA A 466 19.36 -0.88 -21.80
N HIS A 467 18.46 -0.53 -22.72
CA HIS A 467 17.74 0.75 -22.68
C HIS A 467 16.83 0.91 -21.44
N GLU A 468 16.22 -0.18 -20.98
CA GLU A 468 15.36 -0.16 -19.77
C GLU A 468 16.21 0.03 -18.52
N ILE A 469 17.35 -0.65 -18.44
CA ILE A 469 18.33 -0.47 -17.37
C ILE A 469 18.82 0.98 -17.35
N ASP A 470 19.17 1.53 -18.53
CA ASP A 470 19.69 2.89 -18.67
C ASP A 470 18.70 3.95 -18.16
N PHE A 471 17.45 3.93 -18.61
CA PHE A 471 16.51 4.93 -18.10
C PHE A 471 16.16 4.74 -16.62
N LEU A 472 16.16 3.51 -16.10
CA LEU A 472 15.96 3.28 -14.67
C LEU A 472 17.15 3.80 -13.85
N ALA A 473 18.37 3.56 -14.28
CA ALA A 473 19.57 4.11 -13.62
C ALA A 473 19.51 5.64 -13.48
N HIS A 474 18.84 6.32 -14.41
CA HIS A 474 18.65 7.78 -14.37
C HIS A 474 17.32 8.21 -13.73
N THR A 475 16.51 7.26 -13.20
CA THR A 475 15.23 7.56 -12.55
C THR A 475 15.43 7.65 -11.05
N PRO A 476 15.21 8.83 -10.43
CA PRO A 476 15.33 8.97 -8.99
C PRO A 476 14.26 8.16 -8.24
N THR A 477 14.57 7.81 -7.01
CA THR A 477 13.68 7.18 -6.06
C THR A 477 12.33 7.91 -5.98
N GLY A 478 11.23 7.18 -6.05
CA GLY A 478 9.87 7.74 -6.02
C GLY A 478 9.49 8.57 -7.25
N CYS A 479 10.34 8.59 -8.29
CA CYS A 479 10.10 9.32 -9.54
C CYS A 479 9.75 8.38 -10.69
N SER A 480 9.14 8.94 -11.72
CA SER A 480 8.83 8.23 -12.95
C SER A 480 9.95 8.44 -13.99
N ALA A 481 10.29 7.40 -14.76
CA ALA A 481 11.23 7.53 -15.87
C ALA A 481 10.75 8.52 -16.95
N TRP A 482 9.47 8.85 -17.00
CA TRP A 482 8.93 9.93 -17.84
C TRP A 482 9.40 11.33 -17.43
N ASP A 483 9.89 11.46 -16.21
CA ASP A 483 10.39 12.70 -15.64
C ASP A 483 11.91 12.89 -15.86
N ASN A 484 12.58 11.88 -16.41
CA ASN A 484 14.01 11.95 -16.78
C ASN A 484 14.26 12.95 -17.92
N LEU A 485 15.52 13.30 -18.13
CA LEU A 485 15.94 14.00 -19.35
C LEU A 485 15.48 13.22 -20.60
N PRO A 486 15.15 13.89 -21.70
CA PRO A 486 14.58 13.23 -22.90
C PRO A 486 15.41 12.07 -23.45
N ILE A 487 16.72 12.08 -23.27
CA ILE A 487 17.64 11.02 -23.71
C ILE A 487 17.47 9.74 -22.88
N PHE A 488 17.03 9.86 -21.62
CA PHE A 488 16.82 8.78 -20.66
C PHE A 488 15.33 8.52 -20.40
N GLN A 489 14.44 8.90 -21.30
CA GLN A 489 13.01 8.58 -21.18
C GLN A 489 12.70 7.25 -21.90
N PRO A 490 11.66 6.52 -21.45
CA PRO A 490 11.23 5.32 -22.14
C PRO A 490 10.96 5.56 -23.62
N LYS A 491 11.43 4.65 -24.49
CA LYS A 491 11.31 4.73 -25.94
C LYS A 491 10.55 3.52 -26.49
N ASN A 492 9.90 3.71 -27.61
CA ASN A 492 9.38 2.64 -28.42
C ASN A 492 10.50 1.86 -29.12
N LYS A 493 10.17 0.69 -29.69
CA LYS A 493 11.12 -0.13 -30.44
C LYS A 493 11.77 0.60 -31.64
N ASP A 494 11.11 1.63 -32.17
CA ASP A 494 11.61 2.47 -33.27
C ASP A 494 12.49 3.65 -32.82
N GLY A 495 12.78 3.73 -31.51
CA GLY A 495 13.59 4.81 -30.91
C GLY A 495 12.83 6.12 -30.66
N SER A 496 11.57 6.22 -31.06
CA SER A 496 10.72 7.36 -30.73
C SER A 496 10.35 7.33 -29.22
N ASN A 497 10.12 8.50 -28.62
CA ASN A 497 9.66 8.54 -27.22
C ASN A 497 8.33 7.81 -27.09
N ALA A 498 8.29 6.80 -26.23
CA ALA A 498 7.06 6.11 -25.94
C ALA A 498 6.05 7.13 -25.38
N ARG A 499 4.83 7.11 -25.87
CA ARG A 499 3.74 7.94 -25.33
C ARG A 499 3.05 7.13 -24.24
N GLY A 500 3.33 7.47 -22.96
CA GLY A 500 2.71 6.80 -21.84
C GLY A 500 1.20 6.94 -21.84
N GLN A 501 0.48 5.88 -22.16
CA GLN A 501 -0.96 5.81 -21.87
C GLN A 501 -1.20 5.67 -20.36
N PHE A 502 -0.24 5.11 -19.63
CA PHE A 502 -0.25 4.97 -18.16
C PHE A 502 0.85 5.83 -17.52
N GLN A 503 0.49 7.03 -17.09
CA GLN A 503 1.43 7.93 -16.38
C GLN A 503 1.93 7.39 -15.02
N LYS A 504 1.36 6.30 -14.52
CA LYS A 504 1.75 5.66 -13.25
C LYS A 504 2.75 4.51 -13.42
N GLY A 505 2.95 4.01 -14.62
CA GLY A 505 3.98 3.03 -14.94
C GLY A 505 5.37 3.65 -14.98
N TYR A 506 6.40 2.83 -15.05
CA TYR A 506 7.81 3.26 -15.10
C TYR A 506 8.22 4.14 -13.91
N THR A 507 7.60 3.92 -12.75
CA THR A 507 7.82 4.72 -11.54
C THR A 507 8.52 3.87 -10.49
N ARG A 508 9.69 4.29 -10.01
CA ARG A 508 10.33 3.71 -8.83
C ARG A 508 9.43 3.94 -7.62
N ILE A 509 9.22 2.90 -6.82
CA ILE A 509 8.45 3.05 -5.57
C ILE A 509 9.14 4.03 -4.63
N ASP A 510 8.37 4.73 -3.82
CA ASP A 510 8.93 5.64 -2.81
C ASP A 510 9.15 4.85 -1.52
N PRO A 511 10.42 4.67 -1.07
CA PRO A 511 10.72 3.84 0.10
C PRO A 511 10.24 4.44 1.43
N ALA A 512 9.91 5.72 1.47
CA ALA A 512 9.41 6.40 2.66
C ALA A 512 7.94 6.10 2.98
N PHE A 513 7.25 5.36 2.12
CA PHE A 513 5.84 5.03 2.26
C PHE A 513 5.61 3.53 2.08
N PRO A 514 4.43 3.00 2.47
CA PRO A 514 4.01 1.68 2.02
C PRO A 514 4.00 1.62 0.49
N SER A 515 4.31 0.47 -0.08
CA SER A 515 4.19 0.24 -1.52
C SER A 515 2.76 0.52 -1.98
N PRO A 516 2.55 1.15 -3.13
CA PRO A 516 1.25 1.08 -3.78
C PRO A 516 0.84 -0.39 -4.02
N THR A 517 -0.45 -0.62 -4.26
CA THR A 517 -0.98 -1.98 -4.49
C THR A 517 -0.16 -2.74 -5.53
N ILE A 518 0.43 -3.86 -5.13
CA ILE A 518 1.15 -4.80 -5.99
C ILE A 518 0.11 -5.63 -6.76
N THR A 519 0.25 -5.69 -8.08
CA THR A 519 -0.69 -6.37 -8.98
C THR A 519 -0.05 -7.58 -9.66
N SER A 520 -0.86 -8.36 -10.37
CA SER A 520 -0.38 -9.49 -11.21
C SER A 520 0.69 -9.10 -12.24
N ASP A 521 0.72 -7.83 -12.66
CA ASP A 521 1.70 -7.30 -13.61
C ASP A 521 3.03 -6.89 -12.95
N SER A 522 3.33 -7.35 -11.75
CA SER A 522 4.52 -6.96 -10.96
C SER A 522 5.86 -7.31 -11.62
N GLY A 523 5.87 -8.19 -12.61
CA GLY A 523 7.05 -8.48 -13.45
C GLY A 523 7.26 -7.51 -14.61
N GLN A 524 6.34 -6.59 -14.86
CA GLN A 524 6.41 -5.66 -15.99
C GLN A 524 6.85 -4.27 -15.53
N ILE A 525 7.86 -3.74 -16.17
CA ILE A 525 8.42 -2.40 -15.87
C ILE A 525 7.38 -1.27 -16.06
N GLY A 526 6.39 -1.47 -16.92
CA GLY A 526 5.27 -0.54 -17.12
C GLY A 526 4.13 -0.69 -16.12
N GLY A 527 4.20 -1.68 -15.22
CA GLY A 527 3.19 -1.95 -14.22
C GLY A 527 3.16 -0.90 -13.09
N LEU A 528 2.14 -0.99 -12.25
CA LEU A 528 2.01 -0.15 -11.06
C LEU A 528 2.83 -0.77 -9.92
N ALA A 529 3.62 0.04 -9.21
CA ALA A 529 4.41 -0.39 -8.06
C ALA A 529 5.34 -1.60 -8.33
N THR A 530 5.93 -1.65 -9.52
CA THR A 530 6.72 -2.81 -9.94
C THR A 530 8.22 -2.58 -9.84
N ILE A 531 8.68 -1.32 -9.87
CA ILE A 531 10.11 -0.98 -9.97
C ILE A 531 10.68 -0.70 -8.58
N HIS A 532 11.80 -1.35 -8.26
CA HIS A 532 12.55 -1.14 -7.03
C HIS A 532 12.88 0.34 -6.80
N PHE A 533 12.94 0.78 -5.55
CA PHE A 533 13.14 2.19 -5.21
C PHE A 533 14.48 2.76 -5.68
N GLY A 534 15.52 1.91 -5.86
CA GLY A 534 16.89 2.32 -6.22
C GLY A 534 17.60 3.06 -5.11
N ARG A 535 18.92 2.88 -5.02
CA ARG A 535 19.77 3.58 -4.07
C ARG A 535 20.61 4.58 -4.84
N PRO A 536 20.76 5.84 -4.36
CA PRO A 536 21.59 6.83 -5.05
C PRO A 536 23.06 6.38 -5.04
N LEU A 537 23.73 6.50 -6.18
CA LEU A 537 25.15 6.23 -6.39
C LEU A 537 25.94 7.53 -6.47
N SER A 538 27.27 7.44 -6.29
CA SER A 538 28.16 8.60 -6.27
C SER A 538 28.25 9.34 -7.61
N ASP A 539 27.96 8.66 -8.71
CA ASP A 539 27.96 9.23 -10.07
C ASP A 539 26.64 9.93 -10.43
N GLY A 540 25.66 9.97 -9.49
CA GLY A 540 24.35 10.58 -9.69
C GLY A 540 23.31 9.66 -10.32
N THR A 541 23.63 8.40 -10.56
CA THR A 541 22.71 7.36 -10.99
C THR A 541 22.11 6.61 -9.79
N TYR A 542 21.28 5.60 -10.03
CA TYR A 542 20.60 4.80 -9.03
C TYR A 542 20.79 3.32 -9.30
N SER A 543 21.13 2.56 -8.26
CA SER A 543 21.23 1.10 -8.32
C SER A 543 19.86 0.43 -8.49
N ASP A 544 19.88 -0.91 -8.52
CA ASP A 544 18.66 -1.72 -8.56
C ASP A 544 17.74 -1.29 -9.72
N SER A 545 18.32 -1.18 -10.92
CA SER A 545 17.60 -0.85 -12.16
C SER A 545 16.79 -2.06 -12.64
N ARG A 546 15.76 -2.44 -11.87
CA ARG A 546 15.00 -3.67 -12.02
C ARG A 546 13.59 -3.56 -11.43
N VAL A 547 12.76 -4.54 -11.72
CA VAL A 547 11.51 -4.76 -11.00
C VAL A 547 11.77 -5.39 -9.63
N LEU A 548 10.77 -5.34 -8.74
CA LEU A 548 10.82 -6.02 -7.45
C LEU A 548 11.05 -7.53 -7.65
N SER A 549 11.89 -8.13 -6.81
CA SER A 549 12.06 -9.57 -6.73
C SER A 549 10.84 -10.23 -6.07
N ILE A 550 10.71 -11.56 -6.19
CA ILE A 550 9.66 -12.31 -5.49
C ILE A 550 9.83 -12.21 -3.97
N ALA A 551 11.07 -12.29 -3.48
CA ALA A 551 11.37 -12.14 -2.05
C ALA A 551 10.92 -10.77 -1.51
N GLU A 552 11.17 -9.69 -2.26
CA GLU A 552 10.73 -8.34 -1.90
C GLU A 552 9.21 -8.22 -1.90
N ILE A 553 8.52 -8.82 -2.87
CA ILE A 553 7.06 -8.86 -2.92
C ILE A 553 6.51 -9.59 -1.70
N LEU A 554 7.01 -10.80 -1.38
CA LEU A 554 6.57 -11.55 -0.19
C LEU A 554 6.71 -10.71 1.09
N ALA A 555 7.84 -10.03 1.27
CA ALA A 555 8.06 -9.16 2.42
C ALA A 555 7.08 -7.98 2.47
N LEU A 556 6.87 -7.28 1.35
CA LEU A 556 5.99 -6.12 1.26
C LEU A 556 4.53 -6.46 1.52
N ILE A 557 4.03 -7.60 1.03
CA ILE A 557 2.67 -8.06 1.28
C ILE A 557 2.47 -8.67 2.67
N GLY A 558 3.57 -8.83 3.43
CA GLY A 558 3.56 -9.39 4.78
C GLY A 558 3.43 -10.90 4.85
N CYS A 559 3.87 -11.60 3.81
CA CYS A 559 3.96 -13.06 3.74
C CYS A 559 5.31 -13.55 4.29
N GLU A 560 5.35 -14.79 4.75
CA GLU A 560 6.60 -15.43 5.21
C GLU A 560 7.53 -15.71 4.03
N ALA A 561 8.84 -15.59 4.26
CA ALA A 561 9.85 -15.73 3.20
C ALA A 561 9.89 -17.15 2.60
N ASP A 562 9.54 -18.16 3.39
CA ASP A 562 9.55 -19.57 3.02
C ASP A 562 8.20 -20.08 2.49
N PHE A 563 7.19 -19.22 2.39
CA PHE A 563 5.83 -19.62 2.02
C PHE A 563 5.77 -20.41 0.70
N LEU A 564 6.58 -20.05 -0.29
CA LEU A 564 6.59 -20.70 -1.60
C LEU A 564 7.51 -21.92 -1.68
N GLU A 565 8.31 -22.21 -0.64
CA GLU A 565 9.29 -23.30 -0.66
C GLU A 565 8.70 -24.68 -1.00
N PRO A 566 7.52 -25.07 -0.48
CA PRO A 566 6.94 -26.37 -0.83
C PRO A 566 6.65 -26.52 -2.33
N LEU A 567 6.43 -25.42 -3.06
CA LEU A 567 6.16 -25.47 -4.50
C LEU A 567 7.39 -25.84 -5.35
N ASN A 568 8.60 -25.82 -4.77
CA ASN A 568 9.82 -26.25 -5.47
C ASN A 568 10.00 -27.78 -5.52
N ALA A 569 9.26 -28.52 -4.70
CA ALA A 569 9.34 -29.98 -4.73
C ALA A 569 8.83 -30.51 -6.07
N PRO A 570 9.44 -31.58 -6.60
CA PRO A 570 8.95 -32.20 -7.81
C PRO A 570 7.55 -32.80 -7.59
N LYS A 571 6.82 -32.95 -8.67
CA LYS A 571 5.51 -33.60 -8.68
C LYS A 571 5.61 -35.04 -8.11
N SER A 572 4.73 -35.38 -7.18
CA SER A 572 4.68 -36.71 -6.54
C SER A 572 3.73 -37.67 -7.27
N ASP A 573 2.61 -37.19 -7.80
CA ASP A 573 1.60 -37.95 -8.53
C ASP A 573 0.84 -37.05 -9.52
N GLU A 574 -0.12 -37.59 -10.26
CA GLU A 574 -0.88 -36.82 -11.27
C GLU A 574 -1.79 -35.71 -10.69
N GLU A 575 -2.20 -35.86 -9.45
CA GLU A 575 -3.04 -34.91 -8.73
C GLU A 575 -2.23 -33.76 -8.10
N ASP A 576 -0.92 -33.94 -7.93
CA ASP A 576 -0.06 -32.96 -7.31
C ASP A 576 0.33 -31.81 -8.24
N PHE A 577 0.86 -30.74 -7.66
CA PHE A 577 1.43 -29.61 -8.37
C PHE A 577 2.71 -30.02 -9.12
N ASP A 578 2.88 -29.54 -10.34
CA ASP A 578 3.99 -29.97 -11.19
C ASP A 578 5.38 -29.52 -10.70
N GLY A 579 5.44 -28.66 -9.69
CA GLY A 579 6.65 -28.00 -9.20
C GLY A 579 6.96 -26.73 -9.99
N LEU A 580 7.89 -25.94 -9.44
CA LEU A 580 8.41 -24.75 -10.09
C LEU A 580 9.73 -25.08 -10.79
N THR A 581 9.90 -24.60 -12.01
CA THR A 581 11.08 -24.86 -12.85
C THR A 581 12.04 -23.69 -12.78
N TRP A 582 13.30 -23.99 -12.48
CA TRP A 582 14.38 -23.03 -12.35
C TRP A 582 15.42 -23.23 -13.43
N GLU A 583 15.84 -22.14 -14.08
CA GLU A 583 16.93 -22.11 -15.04
C GLU A 583 17.87 -20.95 -14.71
N ASN A 584 19.17 -21.21 -14.66
CA ASN A 584 20.19 -20.21 -14.33
C ASN A 584 19.91 -19.42 -13.03
N GLY A 585 19.33 -20.05 -12.02
CA GLY A 585 19.02 -19.42 -10.73
C GLY A 585 17.76 -18.56 -10.71
N MET A 586 16.96 -18.53 -11.77
CA MET A 586 15.69 -17.81 -11.87
C MET A 586 14.56 -18.77 -12.27
N LEU A 587 13.33 -18.43 -11.93
CA LEU A 587 12.16 -19.15 -12.44
C LEU A 587 12.05 -19.00 -13.96
N THR A 588 11.63 -20.07 -14.63
CA THR A 588 11.25 -20.00 -16.04
C THR A 588 10.07 -19.04 -16.23
N SER A 589 9.97 -18.41 -17.40
CA SER A 589 8.95 -17.39 -17.67
C SER A 589 7.51 -17.81 -17.32
N PRO A 590 7.03 -19.04 -17.62
CA PRO A 590 5.69 -19.48 -17.22
C PRO A 590 5.49 -19.54 -15.70
N ASP A 591 6.52 -19.98 -14.96
CA ASP A 591 6.47 -20.13 -13.51
C ASP A 591 6.65 -18.80 -12.80
N GLU A 592 7.52 -17.94 -13.31
CA GLU A 592 7.67 -16.56 -12.86
C GLU A 592 6.36 -15.79 -12.97
N HIS A 593 5.71 -15.86 -14.13
CA HIS A 593 4.41 -15.23 -14.35
C HIS A 593 3.35 -15.77 -13.40
N PHE A 594 3.28 -17.10 -13.24
CA PHE A 594 2.35 -17.74 -12.32
C PHE A 594 2.54 -17.25 -10.88
N VAL A 595 3.77 -17.23 -10.37
CA VAL A 595 4.06 -16.80 -9.00
C VAL A 595 3.68 -15.33 -8.81
N ARG A 596 4.02 -14.44 -9.74
CA ARG A 596 3.64 -13.02 -9.65
C ARG A 596 2.14 -12.79 -9.74
N GLU A 597 1.46 -13.55 -10.59
CA GLU A 597 0.01 -13.48 -10.73
C GLU A 597 -0.68 -13.84 -9.41
N VAL A 598 -0.34 -14.98 -8.80
CA VAL A 598 -0.96 -15.43 -7.55
C VAL A 598 -0.61 -14.53 -6.38
N LEU A 599 0.61 -13.96 -6.35
CA LEU A 599 1.00 -12.96 -5.35
C LEU A 599 0.31 -11.61 -5.59
N GLY A 600 0.03 -11.21 -6.83
CA GLY A 600 -0.68 -9.95 -7.15
C GLY A 600 -2.17 -9.96 -6.78
N GLU A 601 -2.78 -11.15 -6.76
CA GLU A 601 -4.21 -11.35 -6.43
C GLU A 601 -4.44 -11.77 -4.96
N HIS A 602 -3.53 -11.46 -4.08
CA HIS A 602 -3.57 -11.86 -2.68
C HIS A 602 -4.48 -10.99 -1.79
N VAL A 603 -4.85 -11.54 -0.63
CA VAL A 603 -5.17 -10.80 0.58
C VAL A 603 -3.92 -10.77 1.46
N CYS A 604 -3.56 -9.62 2.02
CA CYS A 604 -2.35 -9.51 2.82
C CYS A 604 -2.44 -10.36 4.10
N PRO A 605 -1.50 -11.27 4.38
CA PRO A 605 -1.59 -12.20 5.52
C PRO A 605 -1.67 -11.51 6.88
N LYS A 606 -0.85 -10.48 7.12
CA LYS A 606 -0.89 -9.70 8.38
C LYS A 606 -2.20 -8.95 8.55
N PHE A 607 -2.74 -8.39 7.47
CA PHE A 607 -4.06 -7.77 7.48
C PHE A 607 -5.15 -8.78 7.85
N MET A 608 -5.17 -9.96 7.22
CA MET A 608 -6.10 -11.03 7.53
C MET A 608 -5.98 -11.48 9.00
N ARG A 609 -4.76 -11.69 9.49
CA ARG A 609 -4.50 -12.04 10.89
C ARG A 609 -5.08 -11.00 11.86
N ASN A 610 -4.87 -9.71 11.62
CA ASN A 610 -5.41 -8.64 12.45
C ASN A 610 -6.95 -8.64 12.45
N ILE A 611 -7.59 -8.89 11.33
CA ILE A 611 -9.06 -9.01 11.26
C ILE A 611 -9.55 -10.24 12.04
N MET A 612 -8.89 -11.39 11.88
CA MET A 612 -9.30 -12.63 12.58
C MET A 612 -9.08 -12.55 14.11
N SER A 613 -8.15 -11.71 14.57
CA SER A 613 -7.92 -11.51 16.01
C SER A 613 -9.11 -10.86 16.75
N THR A 614 -10.06 -10.28 16.02
CA THR A 614 -11.26 -9.65 16.59
C THR A 614 -12.53 -10.53 16.50
N LEU A 615 -12.38 -11.81 16.13
CA LEU A 615 -13.49 -12.76 16.13
C LEU A 615 -14.15 -12.82 17.51
N PRO A 616 -15.47 -12.58 17.62
CA PRO A 616 -16.18 -12.69 18.89
C PRO A 616 -16.32 -14.17 19.27
N VAL A 617 -15.40 -14.67 20.10
CA VAL A 617 -15.47 -16.04 20.64
C VAL A 617 -16.33 -16.00 21.91
N PRO A 618 -17.34 -16.87 22.08
CA PRO A 618 -18.09 -16.95 23.30
C PRO A 618 -17.15 -17.22 24.48
N THR A 619 -17.02 -16.28 25.42
CA THR A 619 -16.34 -16.55 26.69
C THR A 619 -17.23 -17.48 27.52
N ASN A 620 -16.65 -18.54 28.10
CA ASN A 620 -17.37 -19.48 28.98
C ASN A 620 -18.01 -18.83 30.22
N ASP A 621 -17.75 -17.56 30.48
CA ASP A 621 -18.29 -16.80 31.63
C ASP A 621 -19.81 -16.56 31.57
N ASN A 622 -20.47 -16.84 30.45
CA ASN A 622 -21.93 -16.68 30.32
C ASN A 622 -22.75 -17.99 30.53
N LYS A 623 -22.09 -19.14 30.73
CA LYS A 623 -22.83 -20.39 31.05
C LYS A 623 -23.32 -20.46 32.49
N ASP A 624 -22.72 -19.70 33.41
CA ASP A 624 -23.09 -19.75 34.84
C ASP A 624 -24.21 -18.77 35.26
N LYS A 625 -24.68 -17.90 34.38
CA LYS A 625 -25.75 -16.94 34.71
C LYS A 625 -27.17 -17.40 34.37
N ASN A 626 -27.36 -18.51 33.65
CA ASN A 626 -28.68 -19.03 33.32
C ASN A 626 -29.04 -20.37 34.03
N GLY A 627 -28.24 -20.79 35.01
CA GLY A 627 -28.45 -22.02 35.78
C GLY A 627 -28.98 -21.83 37.19
N GLY A 628 -29.78 -20.80 37.45
CA GLY A 628 -30.28 -20.56 38.81
C GLY A 628 -31.62 -19.89 38.85
N ASN A 629 -32.68 -20.63 38.51
CA ASN A 629 -34.01 -20.46 39.12
C ASN A 629 -34.92 -21.61 38.70
N GLY A 630 -34.91 -22.63 39.50
CA GLY A 630 -35.87 -23.70 39.44
C GLY A 630 -35.86 -24.46 40.75
N LYS A 631 -36.54 -23.91 41.77
CA LYS A 631 -37.13 -24.58 42.93
C LYS A 631 -37.64 -23.51 43.87
N GLU A 632 -38.86 -23.36 44.05
CA GLU A 632 -39.93 -24.00 44.82
C GLU A 632 -41.26 -23.42 44.40
#